data_5324c65f3bf41b0583665247df895f99
#
_entry.id   5324c65f3bf41b0583665247df895f99
#
_cell.length_a   1.000
_cell.length_b   1.000
_cell.length_c   1.000
_cell.angle_alpha   90.00
_cell.angle_beta   90.00
_cell.angle_gamma   90.00
#
_symmetry.space_group_name_H-M   'P 1'
#
loop_
_entity.id
_entity.type
_entity.pdbx_description
1 polymer ?
#
loop_
_entity_poly.entity_id
_entity_poly.type
_entity_poly.pdbx_seq_one_letter_code
_entity_poly.pdbx_strand_id
1 'polypeptide(L)'
;MADIKKEQEREELHRAIWAIADDLRGSVDGWDFKSYVLGTMFYRYISENLTHYINAGEIEAGNADFDYAKMSDAEAEEAREGLIEEKGFFILPSELFCNVTRRAADDENLDETLERVFNHIEDSARGSQSENSFAGLFDDFDVNSNKLGATVAKRNEKLTKLLTGIANMNLGNVKDHDIDAFGDAY
;
A
#
# COMPACT_ATOMS: atom_id res chain seq x y z
N MET A 1 -6.15 17.44 -24.61
CA MET A 1 -6.96 17.33 -23.38
C MET A 1 -6.48 16.21 -22.46
N ALA A 2 -6.09 15.04 -22.95
CA ALA A 2 -5.52 13.96 -22.11
C ALA A 2 -4.20 14.34 -21.44
N ASP A 3 -3.31 15.07 -22.13
CA ASP A 3 -2.02 15.50 -21.59
C ASP A 3 -2.15 16.53 -20.47
N ILE A 4 -3.10 17.46 -20.57
CA ILE A 4 -3.35 18.47 -19.52
C ILE A 4 -3.87 17.81 -18.24
N LYS A 5 -4.69 16.78 -18.36
CA LYS A 5 -5.22 16.03 -17.23
C LYS A 5 -4.12 15.25 -16.51
N LYS A 6 -3.24 14.58 -17.26
CA LYS A 6 -2.06 13.87 -16.71
C LYS A 6 -1.09 14.83 -16.01
N GLU A 7 -0.90 16.01 -16.56
CA GLU A 7 -0.01 17.02 -15.96
C GLU A 7 -0.58 17.59 -14.66
N GLN A 8 -1.90 17.81 -14.58
CA GLN A 8 -2.59 18.21 -13.36
C GLN A 8 -2.54 17.14 -12.28
N GLU A 9 -2.80 15.88 -12.63
CA GLU A 9 -2.70 14.74 -11.72
C GLU A 9 -1.29 14.56 -11.17
N ARG A 10 -0.27 14.77 -12.00
CA ARG A 10 1.14 14.75 -11.61
C ARG A 10 1.51 15.89 -10.64
N GLU A 11 1.01 17.10 -10.88
CA GLU A 11 1.22 18.24 -9.98
C GLU A 11 0.52 18.06 -8.62
N GLU A 12 -0.67 17.47 -8.60
CA GLU A 12 -1.39 17.14 -7.37
C GLU A 12 -0.65 16.07 -6.58
N LEU A 13 -0.11 15.04 -7.25
CA LEU A 13 0.72 14.01 -6.66
C LEU A 13 1.98 14.61 -6.02
N HIS A 14 2.69 15.47 -6.74
CA HIS A 14 3.87 16.17 -6.21
C HIS A 14 3.55 17.00 -4.97
N ARG A 15 2.45 17.77 -4.99
CA ARG A 15 2.02 18.57 -3.83
C ARG A 15 1.70 17.71 -2.62
N ALA A 16 1.03 16.57 -2.82
CA ALA A 16 0.70 15.65 -1.76
C ALA A 16 1.96 14.98 -1.16
N ILE A 17 2.92 14.58 -1.99
CA ILE A 17 4.21 14.06 -1.54
C ILE A 17 4.97 15.11 -0.72
N TRP A 18 4.98 16.37 -1.15
CA TRP A 18 5.62 17.45 -0.40
C TRP A 18 4.94 17.73 0.93
N ALA A 19 3.62 17.64 1.03
CA ALA A 19 2.90 17.78 2.29
C ALA A 19 3.28 16.68 3.28
N ILE A 20 3.41 15.44 2.83
CA ILE A 20 3.90 14.32 3.65
C ILE A 20 5.36 14.56 4.07
N ALA A 21 6.19 15.08 3.17
CA ALA A 21 7.58 15.43 3.48
C ALA A 21 7.66 16.46 4.59
N ASP A 22 6.79 17.47 4.58
CA ASP A 22 6.72 18.50 5.63
C ASP A 22 6.31 17.89 6.99
N ASP A 23 5.37 16.95 7.02
CA ASP A 23 4.95 16.26 8.24
C ASP A 23 6.05 15.35 8.83
N LEU A 24 6.95 14.85 7.99
CA LEU A 24 8.10 14.02 8.38
C LEU A 24 9.40 14.81 8.53
N ARG A 25 9.37 16.12 8.29
CA ARG A 25 10.55 17.00 8.29
C ARG A 25 11.29 16.95 9.63
N GLY A 26 12.61 16.77 9.53
CA GLY A 26 13.52 16.70 10.68
C GLY A 26 13.63 15.32 11.33
N SER A 27 12.90 14.32 10.83
CA SER A 27 12.95 12.95 11.36
C SER A 27 13.61 11.99 10.39
N VAL A 28 13.40 12.17 9.09
CA VAL A 28 13.86 11.27 8.02
C VAL A 28 14.60 12.11 7.00
N ASP A 29 15.79 11.68 6.57
CA ASP A 29 16.51 12.37 5.51
C ASP A 29 15.86 12.10 4.14
N GLY A 30 16.24 12.90 3.11
CA GLY A 30 15.55 12.90 1.83
C GLY A 30 15.57 11.54 1.10
N TRP A 31 16.59 10.71 1.30
CA TRP A 31 16.68 9.40 0.69
C TRP A 31 15.77 8.37 1.37
N ASP A 32 15.83 8.30 2.68
CA ASP A 32 14.98 7.38 3.45
C ASP A 32 13.49 7.75 3.33
N PHE A 33 13.18 9.05 3.32
CA PHE A 33 11.83 9.55 3.06
C PHE A 33 11.28 8.99 1.74
N LYS A 34 12.07 9.02 0.69
CA LYS A 34 11.70 8.48 -0.62
C LYS A 34 11.32 7.00 -0.54
N SER A 35 12.11 6.18 0.13
CA SER A 35 11.86 4.75 0.29
C SER A 35 10.56 4.49 1.06
N TYR A 36 10.27 5.25 2.12
CA TYR A 36 9.04 5.13 2.88
C TYR A 36 7.80 5.52 2.06
N VAL A 37 7.86 6.60 1.32
CA VAL A 37 6.75 7.04 0.47
C VAL A 37 6.49 6.04 -0.64
N LEU A 38 7.53 5.58 -1.35
CA LEU A 38 7.39 4.59 -2.42
C LEU A 38 6.81 3.28 -1.91
N GLY A 39 7.35 2.74 -0.83
CA GLY A 39 6.87 1.49 -0.24
C GLY A 39 5.40 1.59 0.17
N THR A 40 4.99 2.71 0.77
CA THR A 40 3.59 2.93 1.16
C THR A 40 2.68 3.08 -0.06
N MET A 41 3.13 3.78 -1.11
CA MET A 41 2.37 3.90 -2.36
C MET A 41 2.20 2.54 -3.05
N PHE A 42 3.25 1.72 -3.10
CA PHE A 42 3.16 0.36 -3.62
C PHE A 42 2.18 -0.49 -2.82
N TYR A 43 2.26 -0.43 -1.50
CA TYR A 43 1.35 -1.15 -0.62
C TYR A 43 -0.11 -0.77 -0.89
N ARG A 44 -0.41 0.53 -0.99
CA ARG A 44 -1.75 1.01 -1.36
C ARG A 44 -2.16 0.51 -2.75
N TYR A 45 -1.28 0.64 -3.73
CA TYR A 45 -1.57 0.25 -5.11
C TYR A 45 -1.92 -1.24 -5.22
N ILE A 46 -1.08 -2.14 -4.69
CA ILE A 46 -1.34 -3.58 -4.77
C ILE A 46 -2.58 -3.99 -3.98
N SER A 47 -2.85 -3.35 -2.84
CA SER A 47 -4.06 -3.57 -2.05
C SER A 47 -5.33 -3.18 -2.83
N GLU A 48 -5.34 -2.01 -3.42
CA GLU A 48 -6.48 -1.52 -4.22
C GLU A 48 -6.66 -2.32 -5.51
N ASN A 49 -5.57 -2.70 -6.18
CA ASN A 49 -5.60 -3.54 -7.37
C ASN A 49 -6.21 -4.91 -7.09
N LEU A 50 -5.78 -5.59 -6.03
CA LEU A 50 -6.32 -6.88 -5.63
C LEU A 50 -7.81 -6.77 -5.26
N THR A 51 -8.16 -5.80 -4.42
CA THR A 51 -9.56 -5.56 -4.00
C THR A 51 -10.45 -5.31 -5.20
N HIS A 52 -10.01 -4.46 -6.12
CA HIS A 52 -10.77 -4.15 -7.34
C HIS A 52 -10.98 -5.39 -8.21
N TYR A 53 -9.94 -6.19 -8.41
CA TYR A 53 -10.01 -7.43 -9.19
C TYR A 53 -11.03 -8.41 -8.62
N ILE A 54 -10.98 -8.68 -7.31
CA ILE A 54 -11.89 -9.60 -6.63
C ILE A 54 -13.33 -9.06 -6.69
N ASN A 55 -13.53 -7.78 -6.34
CA ASN A 55 -14.85 -7.15 -6.35
C ASN A 55 -15.47 -7.18 -7.75
N ALA A 56 -14.70 -6.92 -8.80
CA ALA A 56 -15.20 -6.97 -10.17
C ALA A 56 -15.67 -8.37 -10.57
N GLY A 57 -14.91 -9.41 -10.22
CA GLY A 57 -15.29 -10.81 -10.48
C GLY A 57 -16.58 -11.21 -9.75
N GLU A 58 -16.73 -10.81 -8.50
CA GLU A 58 -17.92 -11.08 -7.69
C GLU A 58 -19.15 -10.33 -8.20
N ILE A 59 -19.01 -9.09 -8.62
CA ILE A 59 -20.10 -8.30 -9.23
C ILE A 59 -20.55 -8.93 -10.53
N GLU A 60 -19.63 -9.41 -11.37
CA GLU A 60 -19.96 -10.14 -12.61
C GLU A 60 -20.67 -11.47 -12.31
N ALA A 61 -20.34 -12.12 -11.19
CA ALA A 61 -21.01 -13.32 -10.71
C ALA A 61 -22.41 -13.07 -10.09
N GLY A 62 -22.83 -11.80 -9.98
CA GLY A 62 -24.14 -11.40 -9.46
C GLY A 62 -24.14 -10.89 -8.02
N ASN A 63 -22.98 -10.79 -7.36
CA ASN A 63 -22.82 -10.32 -5.98
C ASN A 63 -22.55 -8.80 -5.97
N ALA A 64 -23.54 -7.99 -6.32
CA ALA A 64 -23.38 -6.54 -6.54
C ALA A 64 -22.88 -5.75 -5.32
N ASP A 65 -23.17 -6.22 -4.11
CA ASP A 65 -22.79 -5.58 -2.84
C ASP A 65 -21.51 -6.17 -2.22
N PHE A 66 -20.80 -7.05 -2.94
CA PHE A 66 -19.60 -7.67 -2.45
C PHE A 66 -18.46 -6.66 -2.29
N ASP A 67 -17.78 -6.74 -1.14
CA ASP A 67 -16.60 -5.92 -0.85
C ASP A 67 -15.53 -6.77 -0.13
N TYR A 68 -14.47 -7.10 -0.84
CA TYR A 68 -13.36 -7.90 -0.32
C TYR A 68 -12.75 -7.31 0.96
N ALA A 69 -12.70 -5.99 1.08
CA ALA A 69 -12.17 -5.32 2.26
C ALA A 69 -13.01 -5.57 3.54
N LYS A 70 -14.24 -6.04 3.41
CA LYS A 70 -15.14 -6.39 4.52
C LYS A 70 -15.23 -7.88 4.79
N MET A 71 -14.63 -8.70 3.93
CA MET A 71 -14.59 -10.16 4.09
C MET A 71 -13.77 -10.54 5.32
N SER A 72 -14.08 -11.67 5.95
CA SER A 72 -13.23 -12.20 7.01
C SER A 72 -11.96 -12.82 6.43
N ASP A 73 -10.88 -12.80 7.21
CA ASP A 73 -9.61 -13.42 6.80
C ASP A 73 -9.75 -14.94 6.57
N ALA A 74 -10.59 -15.60 7.38
CA ALA A 74 -10.84 -17.04 7.26
C ALA A 74 -11.50 -17.40 5.91
N GLU A 75 -12.49 -16.62 5.48
CA GLU A 75 -13.14 -16.81 4.19
C GLU A 75 -12.19 -16.49 3.02
N ALA A 76 -11.40 -15.42 3.16
CA ALA A 76 -10.43 -15.04 2.14
C ALA A 76 -9.31 -16.08 1.96
N GLU A 77 -8.91 -16.74 3.05
CA GLU A 77 -7.89 -17.80 3.05
C GLU A 77 -8.28 -18.99 2.15
N GLU A 78 -9.57 -19.29 2.04
CA GLU A 78 -10.06 -20.36 1.14
C GLU A 78 -9.80 -20.05 -0.34
N ALA A 79 -9.71 -18.78 -0.71
CA ALA A 79 -9.43 -18.33 -2.08
C ALA A 79 -7.94 -18.08 -2.38
N ARG A 80 -7.06 -18.20 -1.36
CA ARG A 80 -5.63 -17.86 -1.45
C ARG A 80 -4.92 -18.48 -2.67
N GLU A 81 -5.02 -19.78 -2.83
CA GLU A 81 -4.30 -20.50 -3.89
C GLU A 81 -4.73 -20.02 -5.28
N GLY A 82 -6.04 -19.90 -5.52
CA GLY A 82 -6.57 -19.40 -6.78
C GLY A 82 -6.15 -17.96 -7.08
N LEU A 83 -6.17 -17.08 -6.08
CA LEU A 83 -5.74 -15.69 -6.23
C LEU A 83 -4.24 -15.56 -6.50
N ILE A 84 -3.40 -16.37 -5.87
CA ILE A 84 -1.96 -16.41 -6.15
C ILE A 84 -1.71 -16.91 -7.58
N GLU A 85 -2.44 -17.94 -8.03
CA GLU A 85 -2.32 -18.45 -9.40
C GLU A 85 -2.71 -17.37 -10.44
N GLU A 86 -3.77 -16.61 -10.19
CA GLU A 86 -4.29 -15.61 -11.12
C GLU A 86 -3.55 -14.28 -11.06
N LYS A 87 -3.24 -13.78 -9.84
CA LYS A 87 -2.67 -12.45 -9.61
C LYS A 87 -1.19 -12.46 -9.27
N GLY A 88 -0.66 -13.60 -8.83
CA GLY A 88 0.73 -13.76 -8.44
C GLY A 88 1.04 -13.37 -7.00
N PHE A 89 0.07 -12.90 -6.22
CA PHE A 89 0.21 -12.54 -4.81
C PHE A 89 -1.14 -12.56 -4.08
N PHE A 90 -1.10 -12.46 -2.76
CA PHE A 90 -2.28 -12.44 -1.91
C PHE A 90 -2.13 -11.49 -0.73
N ILE A 91 -3.20 -10.81 -0.35
CA ILE A 91 -3.28 -9.96 0.84
C ILE A 91 -4.59 -10.30 1.56
N LEU A 92 -4.51 -10.63 2.85
CA LEU A 92 -5.70 -10.83 3.69
C LEU A 92 -6.51 -9.53 3.81
N PRO A 93 -7.86 -9.61 3.91
CA PRO A 93 -8.67 -8.41 4.10
C PRO A 93 -8.22 -7.52 5.25
N SER A 94 -7.86 -8.09 6.42
CA SER A 94 -7.36 -7.33 7.56
C SER A 94 -6.02 -6.63 7.31
N GLU A 95 -5.25 -7.10 6.34
CA GLU A 95 -3.93 -6.60 5.96
C GLU A 95 -3.95 -5.65 4.75
N LEU A 96 -5.12 -5.41 4.15
CA LEU A 96 -5.27 -4.41 3.10
C LEU A 96 -4.91 -3.01 3.62
N PHE A 97 -4.28 -2.21 2.77
CA PHE A 97 -3.88 -0.84 3.09
C PHE A 97 -4.99 -0.01 3.74
N CYS A 98 -6.21 -0.05 3.20
CA CYS A 98 -7.35 0.69 3.75
C CYS A 98 -7.70 0.25 5.19
N ASN A 99 -7.64 -1.03 5.50
CA ASN A 99 -7.96 -1.57 6.81
C ASN A 99 -6.86 -1.31 7.84
N VAL A 100 -5.60 -1.46 7.45
CA VAL A 100 -4.45 -1.14 8.32
C VAL A 100 -4.42 0.35 8.62
N THR A 101 -4.59 1.21 7.61
CA THR A 101 -4.60 2.67 7.78
C THR A 101 -5.72 3.15 8.69
N ARG A 102 -6.91 2.55 8.58
CA ARG A 102 -8.06 2.91 9.43
C ARG A 102 -7.79 2.63 10.91
N ARG A 103 -7.02 1.59 11.23
CA ARG A 103 -6.68 1.20 12.61
C ARG A 103 -5.35 1.80 13.10
N ALA A 104 -4.59 2.43 12.23
CA ALA A 104 -3.21 2.81 12.50
C ALA A 104 -3.05 3.68 13.76
N ALA A 105 -3.95 4.62 13.98
CA ALA A 105 -3.90 5.52 15.15
C ALA A 105 -4.10 4.80 16.49
N ASP A 106 -4.81 3.66 16.47
CA ASP A 106 -5.15 2.86 17.65
C ASP A 106 -4.26 1.61 17.80
N ASP A 107 -3.37 1.35 16.81
CA ASP A 107 -2.46 0.21 16.82
C ASP A 107 -1.14 0.58 17.50
N GLU A 108 -0.99 0.20 18.77
CA GLU A 108 0.23 0.42 19.54
C GLU A 108 1.46 -0.34 19.03
N ASN A 109 1.24 -1.34 18.16
CA ASN A 109 2.27 -2.16 17.52
C ASN A 109 2.26 -2.00 15.99
N LEU A 110 1.97 -0.81 15.48
CA LEU A 110 1.84 -0.56 14.05
C LEU A 110 3.11 -0.92 13.26
N ASP A 111 4.29 -0.68 13.83
CA ASP A 111 5.57 -1.08 13.24
C ASP A 111 5.64 -2.60 13.01
N GLU A 112 5.30 -3.41 14.01
CA GLU A 112 5.24 -4.88 13.88
C GLU A 112 4.13 -5.33 12.92
N THR A 113 2.98 -4.64 12.94
CA THR A 113 1.89 -4.91 12.01
C THR A 113 2.33 -4.73 10.56
N LEU A 114 2.98 -3.62 10.24
CA LEU A 114 3.46 -3.35 8.88
C LEU A 114 4.56 -4.33 8.46
N GLU A 115 5.51 -4.63 9.32
CA GLU A 115 6.55 -5.63 9.05
C GLU A 115 5.93 -6.99 8.70
N ARG A 116 4.99 -7.45 9.52
CA ARG A 116 4.26 -8.71 9.26
C ARG A 116 3.49 -8.68 7.94
N VAL A 117 2.77 -7.60 7.65
CA VAL A 117 2.00 -7.45 6.41
C VAL A 117 2.92 -7.51 5.20
N PHE A 118 4.03 -6.79 5.20
CA PHE A 118 4.98 -6.78 4.10
C PHE A 118 5.61 -8.16 3.88
N ASN A 119 5.99 -8.85 4.95
CA ASN A 119 6.50 -10.21 4.87
C ASN A 119 5.44 -11.17 4.30
N HIS A 120 4.19 -11.08 4.74
CA HIS A 120 3.10 -11.93 4.21
C HIS A 120 2.85 -11.68 2.72
N ILE A 121 2.92 -10.43 2.26
CA ILE A 121 2.76 -10.09 0.84
C ILE A 121 3.88 -10.71 0.01
N GLU A 122 5.13 -10.51 0.41
CA GLU A 122 6.30 -11.06 -0.30
C GLU A 122 6.29 -12.60 -0.30
N ASP A 123 5.99 -13.20 0.86
CA ASP A 123 5.91 -14.67 1.00
C ASP A 123 4.79 -15.26 0.14
N SER A 124 3.67 -14.58 -0.02
CA SER A 124 2.56 -15.02 -0.86
C SER A 124 2.94 -15.13 -2.34
N ALA A 125 3.87 -14.31 -2.79
CA ALA A 125 4.34 -14.28 -4.18
C ALA A 125 5.41 -15.35 -4.48
N ARG A 126 5.99 -16.00 -3.47
CA ARG A 126 7.02 -17.03 -3.66
C ARG A 126 6.47 -18.21 -4.46
N GLY A 127 7.23 -18.64 -5.47
CA GLY A 127 6.83 -19.71 -6.38
C GLY A 127 5.78 -19.31 -7.41
N SER A 128 5.28 -18.08 -7.39
CA SER A 128 4.36 -17.53 -8.39
C SER A 128 5.10 -16.87 -9.55
N GLN A 129 4.36 -16.50 -10.59
CA GLN A 129 4.89 -15.72 -11.71
C GLN A 129 5.39 -14.33 -11.30
N SER A 130 4.96 -13.82 -10.14
CA SER A 130 5.29 -12.48 -9.63
C SER A 130 6.44 -12.49 -8.61
N GLU A 131 7.01 -13.65 -8.30
CA GLU A 131 8.05 -13.79 -7.26
C GLU A 131 9.18 -12.76 -7.41
N ASN A 132 9.74 -12.62 -8.62
CA ASN A 132 10.83 -11.69 -8.87
C ASN A 132 10.45 -10.21 -8.70
N SER A 133 9.17 -9.89 -8.88
CA SER A 133 8.66 -8.51 -8.73
C SER A 133 8.40 -8.15 -7.27
N PHE A 134 8.13 -9.13 -6.43
CA PHE A 134 7.80 -8.93 -5.01
C PHE A 134 9.00 -9.17 -4.08
N ALA A 135 9.99 -9.96 -4.49
CA ALA A 135 11.16 -10.25 -3.65
C ALA A 135 11.92 -8.96 -3.30
N GLY A 136 11.98 -8.66 -2.01
CA GLY A 136 12.66 -7.47 -1.50
C GLY A 136 11.95 -6.14 -1.80
N LEU A 137 10.67 -6.16 -2.18
CA LEU A 137 9.90 -4.96 -2.51
C LEU A 137 9.87 -3.95 -1.37
N PHE A 138 9.87 -4.42 -0.13
CA PHE A 138 9.81 -3.59 1.07
C PHE A 138 11.12 -3.55 1.86
N ASP A 139 12.23 -4.06 1.32
CA ASP A 139 13.52 -4.14 2.03
C ASP A 139 14.02 -2.78 2.53
N ASP A 140 13.80 -1.72 1.77
CA ASP A 140 14.19 -0.36 2.14
C ASP A 140 13.20 0.33 3.08
N PHE A 141 12.09 -0.33 3.42
CA PHE A 141 11.08 0.17 4.35
C PHE A 141 11.35 -0.35 5.78
N ASP A 142 12.32 0.23 6.46
CA ASP A 142 12.69 -0.16 7.82
C ASP A 142 11.74 0.47 8.86
N VAL A 143 10.75 -0.30 9.30
CA VAL A 143 9.76 0.13 10.32
C VAL A 143 10.37 0.36 11.70
N ASN A 144 11.55 -0.22 11.96
CA ASN A 144 12.28 -0.15 13.24
C ASN A 144 13.36 0.92 13.26
N SER A 145 13.52 1.68 12.18
CA SER A 145 14.57 2.69 12.07
C SER A 145 14.43 3.79 13.12
N ASN A 146 15.55 4.10 13.78
CA ASN A 146 15.65 5.25 14.68
C ASN A 146 15.40 6.59 13.97
N LYS A 147 15.48 6.64 12.65
CA LYS A 147 15.16 7.81 11.83
C LYS A 147 13.66 8.15 11.85
N LEU A 148 12.80 7.14 11.99
CA LEU A 148 11.36 7.35 12.21
C LEU A 148 11.08 7.85 13.63
N GLY A 149 11.86 7.41 14.60
CA GLY A 149 11.72 7.81 16.00
C GLY A 149 12.52 6.90 16.94
N ALA A 150 12.97 7.47 18.04
CA ALA A 150 13.78 6.76 19.04
C ALA A 150 12.99 5.74 19.88
N THR A 151 11.65 5.82 19.85
CA THR A 151 10.76 4.92 20.59
C THR A 151 9.70 4.35 19.65
N VAL A 152 9.13 3.18 20.01
CA VAL A 152 8.02 2.56 19.27
C VAL A 152 6.88 3.56 19.07
N ALA A 153 6.47 4.28 20.11
CA ALA A 153 5.39 5.27 20.02
C ALA A 153 5.67 6.38 19.00
N LYS A 154 6.90 6.88 18.93
CA LYS A 154 7.29 7.91 17.96
C LYS A 154 7.37 7.36 16.54
N ARG A 155 7.86 6.12 16.37
CA ARG A 155 7.86 5.45 15.06
C ARG A 155 6.43 5.24 14.57
N ASN A 156 5.56 4.73 15.43
CA ASN A 156 4.14 4.50 15.07
C ASN A 156 3.40 5.80 14.76
N GLU A 157 3.71 6.91 15.44
CA GLU A 157 3.17 8.23 15.10
C GLU A 157 3.55 8.64 13.67
N LYS A 158 4.82 8.46 13.28
CA LYS A 158 5.31 8.79 11.93
C LYS A 158 4.71 7.86 10.87
N LEU A 159 4.66 6.56 11.15
CA LEU A 159 4.03 5.57 10.26
C LEU A 159 2.55 5.86 10.05
N THR A 160 1.82 6.27 11.10
CA THR A 160 0.41 6.68 11.00
C THR A 160 0.26 7.91 10.10
N LYS A 161 1.09 8.93 10.26
CA LYS A 161 1.08 10.11 9.39
C LYS A 161 1.37 9.77 7.93
N LEU A 162 2.34 8.89 7.69
CA LEU A 162 2.69 8.41 6.37
C LEU A 162 1.53 7.66 5.71
N LEU A 163 0.92 6.70 6.39
CA LEU A 163 -0.23 5.95 5.90
C LEU A 163 -1.42 6.86 5.61
N THR A 164 -1.75 7.75 6.53
CA THR A 164 -2.86 8.69 6.39
C THR A 164 -2.62 9.68 5.25
N GLY A 165 -1.42 10.21 5.13
CA GLY A 165 -1.03 11.10 4.04
C GLY A 165 -1.17 10.44 2.67
N ILE A 166 -0.66 9.22 2.52
CA ILE A 166 -0.80 8.44 1.28
C ILE A 166 -2.28 8.07 1.02
N ALA A 167 -3.06 7.71 2.05
CA ALA A 167 -4.48 7.40 1.90
C ALA A 167 -5.30 8.58 1.37
N ASN A 168 -4.93 9.80 1.76
CA ASN A 168 -5.62 11.04 1.35
C ASN A 168 -5.19 11.54 -0.03
N MET A 169 -4.16 10.95 -0.65
CA MET A 169 -3.74 11.32 -2.00
C MET A 169 -4.76 10.84 -3.02
N ASN A 170 -5.11 11.73 -3.96
CA ASN A 170 -5.86 11.33 -5.13
C ASN A 170 -4.90 10.75 -6.18
N LEU A 171 -4.80 9.43 -6.22
CA LEU A 171 -3.97 8.70 -7.19
C LEU A 171 -4.67 8.46 -8.54
N GLY A 172 -5.84 9.06 -8.75
CA GLY A 172 -6.68 8.79 -9.92
C GLY A 172 -7.36 7.41 -9.86
N ASN A 173 -7.97 6.99 -10.96
CA ASN A 173 -8.53 5.64 -11.06
C ASN A 173 -7.39 4.63 -11.24
N VAL A 174 -7.28 3.66 -10.34
CA VAL A 174 -6.32 2.53 -10.39
C VAL A 174 -6.38 1.76 -11.72
N LYS A 175 -7.48 1.91 -12.46
CA LYS A 175 -7.67 1.33 -13.81
C LYS A 175 -6.81 1.98 -14.90
N ASP A 176 -6.42 3.22 -14.72
CA ASP A 176 -5.80 4.04 -15.78
C ASP A 176 -4.29 4.27 -15.55
N HIS A 177 -3.73 3.80 -14.43
CA HIS A 177 -2.32 4.01 -14.10
C HIS A 177 -1.53 2.70 -14.22
N ASP A 178 -0.70 2.64 -15.26
CA ASP A 178 0.43 1.72 -15.28
C ASP A 178 1.38 2.07 -14.12
N ILE A 179 2.02 1.04 -13.56
CA ILE A 179 3.09 1.17 -12.55
C ILE A 179 4.15 2.21 -12.96
N ASP A 180 4.35 2.41 -14.24
CA ASP A 180 5.28 3.40 -14.81
C ASP A 180 4.93 4.85 -14.43
N ALA A 181 3.67 5.18 -14.16
CA ALA A 181 3.28 6.52 -13.72
C ALA A 181 3.87 6.91 -12.36
N PHE A 182 4.16 5.92 -11.50
CA PHE A 182 4.83 6.14 -10.21
C PHE A 182 6.34 6.33 -10.37
N GLY A 183 6.96 5.68 -11.35
CA GLY A 183 8.37 5.86 -11.68
C GLY A 183 8.67 7.27 -12.20
N ASP A 184 7.81 7.82 -13.03
CA ASP A 184 7.95 9.14 -13.63
C ASP A 184 7.68 10.29 -12.63
N ALA A 185 6.98 10.06 -11.52
CA ALA A 185 6.74 11.05 -10.47
C ALA A 185 7.97 11.30 -9.58
N TYR A 186 8.99 10.48 -9.74
CA TYR A 186 10.28 10.53 -9.07
C TYR A 186 11.40 11.02 -9.99
#